data_148084f0185c8c352a2e8ac28215c68a
#
_entry.id   148084f0185c8c352a2e8ac28215c68a
#
_cell.length_a   1.000
_cell.length_b   1.000
_cell.length_c   1.000
_cell.angle_alpha   90.00
_cell.angle_beta   90.00
_cell.angle_gamma   90.00
#
_symmetry.space_group_name_H-M   'P 1'
#
loop_
_entity.id
_entity.type
_entity.pdbx_description
1 polymer ?
#
loop_
_entity_poly.entity_id
_entity_poly.type
_entity_poly.pdbx_seq_one_letter_code
_entity_poly.pdbx_strand_id
1 'polypeptide(L)'
;MRLRVRLLPQAFILGALLTAVGCHVSVDKGKNGEDKNVRIDTPLGGLHVRSDQTSALDLGLPAYPGAQISPDHEGDKSADVHFGFGQFQLRIRVVSYQTTDDRDKVVAFYKNAMGRFGDVLTCEGNHPVGSPAITGEGLTCNEDSHVHVKPDGEYHGLDNESGLTLRAGSKHHQHILAIKEGGPGTRFSLVEIQLPTGLEESSSKTSD
;
A
#
# COMPACT_ATOMS: atom_id res chain seq x y z
N MET A 1 70.10 6.50 32.59
CA MET A 1 69.55 6.52 31.23
C MET A 1 68.13 6.06 31.26
N ARG A 2 67.13 6.99 31.24
CA ARG A 2 65.70 6.69 31.43
C ARG A 2 65.00 6.80 30.09
N LEU A 3 64.58 5.63 29.55
CA LEU A 3 63.80 5.52 28.29
C LEU A 3 62.36 5.78 28.60
N ARG A 4 61.80 6.94 28.23
CA ARG A 4 60.37 7.25 28.31
C ARG A 4 59.74 6.83 26.99
N VAL A 5 59.04 5.73 27.01
CA VAL A 5 58.13 5.29 25.94
C VAL A 5 56.90 6.18 25.98
N ARG A 6 56.71 7.01 24.95
CA ARG A 6 55.48 7.80 24.73
C ARG A 6 54.45 6.88 24.04
N LEU A 7 53.56 6.34 24.85
CA LEU A 7 52.30 5.74 24.38
C LEU A 7 51.19 6.78 24.45
N LEU A 8 50.75 7.29 23.32
CA LEU A 8 49.47 7.99 23.01
C LEU A 8 49.65 8.71 21.67
N PRO A 9 48.70 8.75 20.74
CA PRO A 9 47.25 8.59 20.85
C PRO A 9 46.64 7.79 19.67
N GLN A 10 46.47 6.47 19.79
CA GLN A 10 45.75 5.69 18.79
C GLN A 10 44.28 5.43 19.18
N ALA A 11 43.87 5.76 20.41
CA ALA A 11 42.52 5.51 20.89
C ALA A 11 41.46 6.56 20.44
N PHE A 12 41.90 7.71 19.90
CA PHE A 12 40.95 8.79 19.50
C PHE A 12 40.44 8.69 18.09
N ILE A 13 41.05 7.88 17.21
CA ILE A 13 40.62 7.77 15.80
C ILE A 13 39.48 6.76 15.60
N LEU A 14 39.30 5.79 16.51
CA LEU A 14 38.24 4.80 16.40
C LEU A 14 36.87 5.28 16.86
N GLY A 15 36.81 6.36 17.64
CA GLY A 15 35.55 6.94 18.14
C GLY A 15 34.85 7.89 17.17
N ALA A 16 35.55 8.42 16.16
CA ALA A 16 34.99 9.43 15.24
C ALA A 16 34.28 8.84 14.01
N LEU A 17 34.39 7.50 13.77
CA LEU A 17 33.75 6.86 12.61
C LEU A 17 32.31 6.35 12.86
N LEU A 18 31.82 6.40 14.10
CA LEU A 18 30.48 5.90 14.45
C LEU A 18 29.36 6.95 14.44
N THR A 19 29.61 8.19 14.09
CA THR A 19 28.61 9.27 14.18
C THR A 19 27.97 9.68 12.85
N ALA A 20 28.18 8.95 11.75
CA ALA A 20 27.68 9.35 10.42
C ALA A 20 26.46 8.51 9.92
N VAL A 21 25.79 7.75 10.79
CA VAL A 21 24.55 7.04 10.42
C VAL A 21 23.37 7.97 10.72
N GLY A 22 23.22 9.04 9.92
CA GLY A 22 22.09 9.96 10.02
C GLY A 22 20.85 9.38 9.35
N CYS A 23 19.72 9.28 10.06
CA CYS A 23 18.41 9.21 9.45
C CYS A 23 18.09 10.58 8.84
N HIS A 24 17.69 10.61 7.56
CA HIS A 24 17.20 11.82 6.93
C HIS A 24 15.66 11.76 6.90
N VAL A 25 15.02 12.76 7.52
CA VAL A 25 13.56 12.91 7.51
C VAL A 25 13.23 14.20 6.80
N SER A 26 12.44 14.15 5.75
CA SER A 26 11.87 15.33 5.09
C SER A 26 10.35 15.22 5.06
N VAL A 27 9.69 16.36 5.35
CA VAL A 27 8.23 16.48 5.35
C VAL A 27 7.88 17.71 4.52
N ASP A 28 7.14 17.50 3.43
CA ASP A 28 6.59 18.59 2.63
C ASP A 28 5.16 18.87 3.08
N LYS A 29 4.88 20.11 3.42
CA LYS A 29 3.55 20.54 3.85
C LYS A 29 2.73 21.09 2.69
N GLY A 30 1.47 20.67 2.64
CA GLY A 30 0.47 21.23 1.74
C GLY A 30 0.10 22.68 2.12
N LYS A 31 -0.71 23.32 1.27
CA LYS A 31 -1.14 24.71 1.46
C LYS A 31 -1.89 24.96 2.77
N ASN A 32 -2.49 23.91 3.36
CA ASN A 32 -3.25 23.98 4.62
C ASN A 32 -2.44 23.53 5.85
N GLY A 33 -1.12 23.31 5.70
CA GLY A 33 -0.26 22.82 6.79
C GLY A 33 -0.30 21.32 7.03
N GLU A 34 -1.08 20.56 6.26
CA GLU A 34 -1.12 19.09 6.31
C GLU A 34 0.15 18.49 5.70
N ASP A 35 0.60 17.35 6.25
CA ASP A 35 1.77 16.64 5.74
C ASP A 35 1.40 15.90 4.45
N LYS A 36 1.83 16.43 3.29
CA LYS A 36 1.50 15.86 1.98
C LYS A 36 2.50 14.81 1.49
N ASN A 37 3.78 14.98 1.84
CA ASN A 37 4.80 14.01 1.51
C ASN A 37 5.70 13.81 2.72
N VAL A 38 5.85 12.57 3.13
CA VAL A 38 6.78 12.18 4.20
C VAL A 38 7.82 11.26 3.61
N ARG A 39 9.08 11.59 3.81
CA ARG A 39 10.20 10.77 3.39
C ARG A 39 11.16 10.55 4.56
N ILE A 40 11.40 9.29 4.87
CA ILE A 40 12.35 8.85 5.88
C ILE A 40 13.34 7.94 5.18
N ASP A 41 14.60 8.37 5.14
CA ASP A 41 15.70 7.56 4.58
C ASP A 41 16.65 7.16 5.70
N THR A 42 16.99 5.89 5.77
CA THR A 42 18.00 5.32 6.66
C THR A 42 19.01 4.52 5.85
N PRO A 43 20.19 4.24 6.36
CA PRO A 43 21.17 3.41 5.65
C PRO A 43 20.70 1.98 5.33
N LEU A 44 19.66 1.51 5.99
CA LEU A 44 19.14 0.15 5.84
C LEU A 44 17.82 0.11 5.04
N GLY A 45 17.12 1.23 4.87
CA GLY A 45 15.86 1.29 4.15
C GLY A 45 15.16 2.64 4.29
N GLY A 46 13.95 2.75 3.75
CA GLY A 46 13.19 3.99 3.78
C GLY A 46 11.69 3.80 3.75
N LEU A 47 10.98 4.84 4.20
CA LEU A 47 9.54 4.99 4.07
C LEU A 47 9.24 6.27 3.30
N HIS A 48 8.51 6.14 2.21
CA HIS A 48 8.03 7.27 1.43
C HIS A 48 6.50 7.23 1.36
N VAL A 49 5.87 8.31 1.78
CA VAL A 49 4.42 8.50 1.69
C VAL A 49 4.16 9.74 0.84
N ARG A 50 3.31 9.62 -0.17
CA ARG A 50 2.86 10.72 -1.02
C ARG A 50 1.35 10.76 -1.04
N SER A 51 0.76 11.90 -0.72
CA SER A 51 -0.69 12.12 -0.77
C SER A 51 -1.08 12.97 -1.97
N ASP A 52 -2.28 12.74 -2.50
CA ASP A 52 -2.92 13.52 -3.58
C ASP A 52 -2.17 13.57 -4.93
N GLN A 53 -1.28 12.61 -5.21
CA GLN A 53 -0.49 12.56 -6.45
C GLN A 53 -0.72 11.29 -7.28
N THR A 54 -1.51 10.35 -6.79
CA THR A 54 -1.75 9.06 -7.43
C THR A 54 -3.03 9.10 -8.26
N SER A 55 -2.99 8.51 -9.44
CA SER A 55 -4.12 8.35 -10.37
C SER A 55 -4.38 6.88 -10.69
N ALA A 56 -5.51 6.55 -11.31
CA ALA A 56 -5.81 5.19 -11.77
C ALA A 56 -4.73 4.63 -12.71
N LEU A 57 -4.14 5.48 -13.56
CA LEU A 57 -3.08 5.06 -14.49
C LEU A 57 -1.80 4.61 -13.76
N ASP A 58 -1.49 5.20 -12.61
CA ASP A 58 -0.34 4.79 -11.79
C ASP A 58 -0.53 3.38 -11.20
N LEU A 59 -1.79 2.95 -11.04
CA LEU A 59 -2.17 1.60 -10.63
C LEU A 59 -2.30 0.65 -11.83
N GLY A 60 -1.94 1.08 -13.04
CA GLY A 60 -2.14 0.31 -14.26
C GLY A 60 -3.60 0.11 -14.66
N LEU A 61 -4.54 0.88 -14.14
CA LEU A 61 -5.97 0.81 -14.45
C LEU A 61 -6.44 2.05 -15.21
N PRO A 62 -7.43 1.94 -16.11
CA PRO A 62 -8.04 3.13 -16.71
C PRO A 62 -8.88 3.88 -15.68
N ALA A 63 -8.92 5.20 -15.79
CA ALA A 63 -9.92 5.99 -15.07
C ALA A 63 -11.32 5.69 -15.59
N TYR A 64 -12.31 5.59 -14.69
CA TYR A 64 -13.71 5.42 -15.10
C TYR A 64 -14.21 6.68 -15.80
N PRO A 65 -14.85 6.59 -16.99
CA PRO A 65 -15.32 7.76 -17.71
C PRO A 65 -16.28 8.61 -16.88
N GLY A 66 -15.99 9.92 -16.77
CA GLY A 66 -16.82 10.87 -16.02
C GLY A 66 -16.67 10.80 -14.49
N ALA A 67 -15.88 9.85 -13.95
CA ALA A 67 -15.60 9.85 -12.52
C ALA A 67 -14.66 11.00 -12.13
N GLN A 68 -14.90 11.56 -10.96
CA GLN A 68 -14.06 12.59 -10.36
C GLN A 68 -13.32 12.02 -9.16
N ILE A 69 -12.07 12.43 -8.96
CA ILE A 69 -11.32 12.10 -7.75
C ILE A 69 -12.05 12.73 -6.56
N SER A 70 -12.38 11.92 -5.58
CA SER A 70 -13.15 12.32 -4.40
C SER A 70 -12.34 12.02 -3.15
N PRO A 71 -12.32 12.92 -2.15
CA PRO A 71 -11.73 12.61 -0.87
C PRO A 71 -12.45 11.40 -0.24
N ASP A 72 -11.70 10.57 0.46
CA ASP A 72 -12.29 9.59 1.38
C ASP A 72 -12.75 10.25 2.68
N HIS A 73 -13.05 9.45 3.72
CA HIS A 73 -13.53 9.97 5.00
C HIS A 73 -12.48 10.81 5.76
N GLU A 74 -11.21 10.67 5.44
CA GLU A 74 -10.09 11.39 6.09
C GLU A 74 -9.66 12.62 5.28
N GLY A 75 -10.28 12.87 4.12
CA GLY A 75 -10.01 14.03 3.28
C GLY A 75 -8.93 13.80 2.22
N ASP A 76 -8.17 12.70 2.27
CA ASP A 76 -7.19 12.34 1.27
C ASP A 76 -7.86 11.75 0.02
N LYS A 77 -7.40 12.18 -1.15
CA LYS A 77 -7.93 11.74 -2.45
C LYS A 77 -7.17 10.56 -3.01
N SER A 78 -5.90 10.47 -2.68
CA SER A 78 -5.03 9.37 -3.08
C SER A 78 -3.80 9.28 -2.17
N ALA A 79 -3.20 8.09 -2.11
CA ALA A 79 -1.96 7.84 -1.39
C ALA A 79 -1.05 6.88 -2.17
N ASP A 80 0.26 7.08 -2.06
CA ASP A 80 1.30 6.16 -2.52
C ASP A 80 2.29 5.96 -1.36
N VAL A 81 2.23 4.80 -0.74
CA VAL A 81 3.08 4.40 0.38
C VAL A 81 4.10 3.38 -0.13
N HIS A 82 5.36 3.69 0.00
CA HIS A 82 6.46 2.80 -0.34
C HIS A 82 7.37 2.61 0.87
N PHE A 83 7.51 1.38 1.30
CA PHE A 83 8.44 0.97 2.35
C PHE A 83 9.46 -0.01 1.78
N GLY A 84 10.75 0.25 2.02
CA GLY A 84 11.85 -0.61 1.56
C GLY A 84 12.88 -0.85 2.67
N PHE A 85 13.31 -2.11 2.82
CA PHE A 85 14.39 -2.52 3.74
C PHE A 85 15.17 -3.68 3.11
N GLY A 86 16.38 -3.42 2.65
CA GLY A 86 17.17 -4.42 1.90
C GLY A 86 16.43 -4.89 0.64
N GLN A 87 16.14 -6.19 0.56
CA GLN A 87 15.35 -6.79 -0.54
C GLN A 87 13.83 -6.76 -0.28
N PHE A 88 13.42 -6.40 0.92
CA PHE A 88 12.02 -6.26 1.27
C PHE A 88 11.46 -4.97 0.69
N GLN A 89 10.45 -5.06 -0.17
CA GLN A 89 9.79 -3.92 -0.80
C GLN A 89 8.28 -4.10 -0.66
N LEU A 90 7.62 -3.15 0.00
CA LEU A 90 6.16 -3.03 0.10
C LEU A 90 5.73 -1.74 -0.58
N ARG A 91 4.75 -1.81 -1.47
CA ARG A 91 4.12 -0.62 -2.02
C ARG A 91 2.61 -0.75 -2.02
N ILE A 92 1.93 0.30 -1.59
CA ILE A 92 0.48 0.42 -1.61
C ILE A 92 0.12 1.73 -2.28
N ARG A 93 -0.70 1.68 -3.30
CA ARG A 93 -1.27 2.84 -3.99
C ARG A 93 -2.78 2.80 -3.90
N VAL A 94 -3.38 3.94 -3.57
CA VAL A 94 -4.83 4.07 -3.44
C VAL A 94 -5.27 5.36 -4.12
N VAL A 95 -6.38 5.32 -4.82
CA VAL A 95 -7.07 6.52 -5.32
C VAL A 95 -8.58 6.33 -5.25
N SER A 96 -9.29 7.34 -4.73
CA SER A 96 -10.73 7.30 -4.54
C SER A 96 -11.44 8.16 -5.56
N TYR A 97 -12.55 7.64 -6.08
CA TYR A 97 -13.38 8.26 -7.13
C TYR A 97 -14.84 8.27 -6.74
N GLN A 98 -15.57 9.20 -7.35
CA GLN A 98 -17.02 9.28 -7.32
C GLN A 98 -17.57 9.48 -8.73
N THR A 99 -18.69 8.81 -9.05
CA THR A 99 -19.46 8.98 -10.29
C THR A 99 -20.94 9.00 -10.00
N THR A 100 -21.74 9.58 -10.88
CA THR A 100 -23.20 9.51 -10.84
C THR A 100 -23.77 8.20 -11.38
N ASP A 101 -22.93 7.40 -12.03
CA ASP A 101 -23.34 6.09 -12.54
C ASP A 101 -23.59 5.07 -11.43
N ASP A 102 -24.44 4.09 -11.75
CA ASP A 102 -24.77 3.00 -10.83
C ASP A 102 -23.57 2.07 -10.61
N ARG A 103 -23.55 1.43 -9.42
CA ARG A 103 -22.54 0.45 -9.02
C ARG A 103 -22.24 -0.60 -10.09
N ASP A 104 -23.29 -1.17 -10.69
CA ASP A 104 -23.16 -2.28 -11.63
C ASP A 104 -22.39 -1.89 -12.91
N LYS A 105 -22.51 -0.63 -13.36
CA LYS A 105 -21.73 -0.12 -14.48
C LYS A 105 -20.25 0.00 -14.12
N VAL A 106 -19.94 0.51 -12.93
CA VAL A 106 -18.58 0.64 -12.43
C VAL A 106 -17.94 -0.75 -12.29
N VAL A 107 -18.67 -1.70 -11.69
CA VAL A 107 -18.25 -3.09 -11.52
C VAL A 107 -17.97 -3.75 -12.89
N ALA A 108 -18.89 -3.63 -13.85
CA ALA A 108 -18.72 -4.20 -15.18
C ALA A 108 -17.49 -3.63 -15.91
N PHE A 109 -17.29 -2.31 -15.83
CA PHE A 109 -16.13 -1.65 -16.42
C PHE A 109 -14.82 -2.17 -15.84
N TYR A 110 -14.68 -2.20 -14.51
CA TYR A 110 -13.45 -2.65 -13.88
C TYR A 110 -13.27 -4.16 -13.93
N LYS A 111 -14.33 -4.97 -13.93
CA LYS A 111 -14.22 -6.41 -14.18
C LYS A 111 -13.56 -6.69 -15.52
N ASN A 112 -13.91 -5.95 -16.55
CA ASN A 112 -13.25 -6.05 -17.85
C ASN A 112 -11.81 -5.51 -17.83
N ALA A 113 -11.59 -4.33 -17.24
CA ALA A 113 -10.27 -3.70 -17.20
C ALA A 113 -9.24 -4.51 -16.39
N MET A 114 -9.67 -5.13 -15.29
CA MET A 114 -8.83 -5.94 -14.40
C MET A 114 -8.52 -7.33 -14.97
N GLY A 115 -9.33 -7.84 -15.92
CA GLY A 115 -9.08 -9.13 -16.59
C GLY A 115 -7.71 -9.25 -17.27
N ARG A 116 -7.04 -8.14 -17.52
CA ARG A 116 -5.64 -8.14 -18.03
C ARG A 116 -4.61 -8.62 -16.99
N PHE A 117 -4.98 -8.65 -15.72
CA PHE A 117 -4.10 -9.11 -14.62
C PHE A 117 -4.37 -10.56 -14.21
N GLY A 118 -5.27 -11.26 -14.90
CA GLY A 118 -5.67 -12.63 -14.61
C GLY A 118 -7.16 -12.75 -14.31
N ASP A 119 -7.53 -13.80 -13.60
CA ASP A 119 -8.90 -14.01 -13.17
C ASP A 119 -9.37 -12.88 -12.26
N VAL A 120 -10.64 -12.46 -12.41
CA VAL A 120 -11.23 -11.40 -11.57
C VAL A 120 -12.20 -12.05 -10.58
N LEU A 121 -11.80 -12.05 -9.31
CA LEU A 121 -12.61 -12.52 -8.20
C LEU A 121 -13.56 -11.40 -7.75
N THR A 122 -14.84 -11.74 -7.56
CA THR A 122 -15.83 -10.82 -6.97
C THR A 122 -16.14 -11.27 -5.55
N CYS A 123 -16.06 -10.36 -4.59
CA CYS A 123 -16.33 -10.65 -3.18
C CYS A 123 -17.39 -9.71 -2.62
N GLU A 124 -18.32 -10.25 -1.82
CA GLU A 124 -19.15 -9.49 -0.89
C GLU A 124 -18.69 -9.80 0.53
N GLY A 125 -18.06 -8.83 1.19
CA GLY A 125 -17.28 -9.10 2.40
C GLY A 125 -16.23 -10.18 2.13
N ASN A 126 -16.24 -11.23 2.94
CA ASN A 126 -15.31 -12.37 2.85
C ASN A 126 -15.85 -13.55 1.99
N HIS A 127 -16.94 -13.34 1.25
CA HIS A 127 -17.58 -14.41 0.48
C HIS A 127 -17.43 -14.18 -1.03
N PRO A 128 -17.00 -15.19 -1.82
CA PRO A 128 -16.96 -15.09 -3.26
C PRO A 128 -18.38 -15.07 -3.85
N VAL A 129 -18.61 -14.19 -4.82
CA VAL A 129 -19.88 -14.07 -5.56
C VAL A 129 -19.64 -14.45 -7.00
N GLY A 130 -20.30 -15.52 -7.45
CA GLY A 130 -20.15 -16.04 -8.80
C GLY A 130 -18.89 -16.90 -8.97
N SER A 131 -18.29 -16.83 -10.16
CA SER A 131 -17.11 -17.62 -10.53
C SER A 131 -16.02 -16.69 -11.08
N PRO A 132 -14.75 -16.94 -10.74
CA PRO A 132 -14.21 -18.00 -9.90
C PRO A 132 -14.41 -17.72 -8.40
N ALA A 133 -14.40 -18.76 -7.55
CA ALA A 133 -14.33 -18.62 -6.09
C ALA A 133 -12.87 -18.49 -5.58
N ILE A 134 -11.92 -18.96 -6.37
CA ILE A 134 -10.47 -18.84 -6.19
C ILE A 134 -9.90 -18.57 -7.57
N THR A 135 -9.02 -17.59 -7.70
CA THR A 135 -8.35 -17.29 -8.99
C THR A 135 -7.28 -18.32 -9.31
N GLY A 136 -6.88 -18.41 -10.59
CA GLY A 136 -5.75 -19.26 -11.00
C GLY A 136 -4.43 -18.86 -10.32
N GLU A 137 -4.29 -17.59 -9.94
CA GLU A 137 -3.14 -17.03 -9.21
C GLU A 137 -3.26 -17.18 -7.68
N GLY A 138 -4.34 -17.85 -7.21
CA GLY A 138 -4.54 -18.22 -5.81
C GLY A 138 -5.16 -17.14 -4.92
N LEU A 139 -5.77 -16.08 -5.47
CA LEU A 139 -6.50 -15.10 -4.67
C LEU A 139 -7.82 -15.67 -4.17
N THR A 140 -8.17 -15.34 -2.93
CA THR A 140 -9.44 -15.68 -2.28
C THR A 140 -10.08 -14.43 -1.69
N CYS A 141 -11.36 -14.50 -1.29
CA CYS A 141 -12.02 -13.40 -0.58
C CYS A 141 -11.62 -13.32 0.90
N ASN A 142 -11.09 -14.42 1.46
CA ASN A 142 -10.69 -14.53 2.86
C ASN A 142 -9.19 -14.22 3.08
N GLU A 143 -8.47 -13.77 2.06
CA GLU A 143 -7.10 -13.32 2.28
C GLU A 143 -7.15 -12.11 3.19
N ASP A 144 -6.60 -12.31 4.38
CA ASP A 144 -6.34 -11.29 5.38
C ASP A 144 -5.30 -10.30 4.82
N SER A 145 -5.75 -9.45 3.87
CA SER A 145 -4.99 -8.29 3.45
C SER A 145 -5.05 -7.26 4.59
N HIS A 146 -4.63 -7.68 5.79
CA HIS A 146 -4.45 -6.81 6.95
C HIS A 146 -3.23 -5.91 6.73
N VAL A 147 -3.31 -5.03 5.75
CA VAL A 147 -2.40 -3.90 5.70
C VAL A 147 -3.01 -2.80 6.55
N HIS A 148 -2.80 -2.92 7.84
CA HIS A 148 -3.18 -1.91 8.82
C HIS A 148 -2.08 -0.84 8.88
N VAL A 149 -2.32 0.34 8.32
CA VAL A 149 -1.43 1.49 8.48
C VAL A 149 -2.25 2.66 9.01
N LYS A 150 -2.16 2.90 10.32
CA LYS A 150 -2.62 4.15 10.94
C LYS A 150 -1.47 4.91 11.58
N PRO A 151 -1.37 6.22 11.35
CA PRO A 151 -0.38 7.06 12.03
C PRO A 151 -0.65 7.25 13.53
N ASP A 152 -1.89 7.03 13.98
CA ASP A 152 -2.35 7.23 15.38
C ASP A 152 -2.54 5.94 16.18
N GLY A 153 -2.22 4.78 15.58
CA GLY A 153 -2.30 3.47 16.24
C GLY A 153 -3.70 2.86 16.30
N GLU A 154 -4.71 3.48 15.71
CA GLU A 154 -6.06 2.91 15.60
C GLU A 154 -6.30 2.42 14.16
N TYR A 155 -6.51 1.12 13.96
CA TYR A 155 -6.54 0.46 12.65
C TYR A 155 -8.00 0.19 12.23
N HIS A 156 -8.42 0.80 11.13
CA HIS A 156 -9.55 0.29 10.36
C HIS A 156 -8.98 -0.40 9.12
N GLY A 157 -9.09 -1.72 9.08
CA GLY A 157 -8.75 -2.50 7.91
C GLY A 157 -9.55 -2.04 6.69
N LEU A 158 -9.16 -2.48 5.50
CA LEU A 158 -10.06 -2.53 4.34
C LEU A 158 -11.20 -3.54 4.61
N ASP A 159 -11.64 -3.62 5.87
CA ASP A 159 -12.73 -4.45 6.32
C ASP A 159 -14.02 -3.88 5.74
N ASN A 160 -14.22 -4.17 4.45
CA ASN A 160 -15.53 -4.11 3.85
C ASN A 160 -16.31 -5.33 4.36
N GLU A 161 -16.66 -5.35 5.64
CA GLU A 161 -17.55 -6.39 6.18
C GLU A 161 -18.87 -6.47 5.41
N SER A 162 -19.22 -5.45 4.61
CA SER A 162 -20.47 -5.37 3.86
C SER A 162 -20.34 -4.82 2.43
N GLY A 163 -19.14 -4.52 1.93
CA GLY A 163 -18.94 -3.91 0.61
C GLY A 163 -18.55 -4.93 -0.47
N LEU A 164 -18.85 -4.56 -1.74
CA LEU A 164 -18.43 -5.34 -2.89
C LEU A 164 -17.01 -4.97 -3.30
N THR A 165 -16.16 -5.99 -3.51
CA THR A 165 -14.82 -5.82 -4.05
C THR A 165 -14.58 -6.67 -5.29
N LEU A 166 -13.76 -6.18 -6.22
CA LEU A 166 -13.12 -6.99 -7.26
C LEU A 166 -11.65 -7.12 -6.94
N ARG A 167 -11.09 -8.32 -7.11
CA ARG A 167 -9.65 -8.57 -6.89
C ARG A 167 -9.07 -9.30 -8.10
N ALA A 168 -7.90 -8.89 -8.57
CA ALA A 168 -7.16 -9.54 -9.65
C ALA A 168 -5.67 -9.42 -9.45
N GLY A 169 -4.89 -10.28 -10.09
CA GLY A 169 -3.45 -10.38 -9.97
C GLY A 169 -3.00 -11.57 -9.13
N SER A 170 -1.81 -11.50 -8.55
CA SER A 170 -1.24 -12.57 -7.71
C SER A 170 -1.25 -12.17 -6.24
N LYS A 171 -0.93 -13.12 -5.34
CA LYS A 171 -0.77 -12.86 -3.90
C LYS A 171 0.23 -11.76 -3.57
N HIS A 172 1.26 -11.57 -4.41
CA HIS A 172 2.28 -10.54 -4.22
C HIS A 172 2.01 -9.24 -4.98
N HIS A 173 1.10 -9.25 -5.95
CA HIS A 173 0.75 -8.06 -6.72
C HIS A 173 -0.74 -8.07 -7.03
N GLN A 174 -1.51 -7.34 -6.25
CA GLN A 174 -2.96 -7.30 -6.32
C GLN A 174 -3.46 -5.95 -6.81
N HIS A 175 -4.53 -6.00 -7.61
CA HIS A 175 -5.35 -4.86 -7.96
C HIS A 175 -6.74 -5.08 -7.38
N ILE A 176 -7.26 -4.08 -6.67
CA ILE A 176 -8.54 -4.16 -5.98
C ILE A 176 -9.40 -2.96 -6.36
N LEU A 177 -10.65 -3.23 -6.75
CA LEU A 177 -11.72 -2.25 -6.73
C LEU A 177 -12.52 -2.45 -5.45
N ALA A 178 -12.69 -1.42 -4.64
CA ALA A 178 -13.56 -1.44 -3.47
C ALA A 178 -14.72 -0.46 -3.68
N ILE A 179 -15.95 -0.96 -3.67
CA ILE A 179 -17.16 -0.12 -3.75
C ILE A 179 -17.56 0.28 -2.34
N LYS A 180 -17.75 1.59 -2.14
CA LYS A 180 -18.28 2.14 -0.89
C LYS A 180 -19.79 2.34 -1.03
N GLU A 181 -20.55 1.75 -0.12
CA GLU A 181 -22.00 1.93 -0.10
C GLU A 181 -22.38 3.28 0.54
N GLY A 182 -23.46 3.87 0.08
CA GLY A 182 -24.07 5.07 0.63
C GLY A 182 -23.84 6.35 -0.17
N GLY A 183 -24.90 7.14 -0.30
CA GLY A 183 -24.95 8.42 -1.01
C GLY A 183 -25.44 8.31 -2.47
N PRO A 184 -25.62 9.44 -3.15
CA PRO A 184 -26.01 9.46 -4.55
C PRO A 184 -24.86 9.03 -5.45
N GLY A 185 -25.14 8.13 -6.43
CA GLY A 185 -24.15 7.57 -7.33
C GLY A 185 -23.25 6.54 -6.66
N THR A 186 -22.08 6.29 -7.25
CA THR A 186 -21.13 5.28 -6.79
C THR A 186 -19.83 5.92 -6.36
N ARG A 187 -19.41 5.66 -5.12
CA ARG A 187 -18.06 5.93 -4.62
C ARG A 187 -17.25 4.65 -4.63
N PHE A 188 -16.04 4.72 -5.09
CA PHE A 188 -15.16 3.56 -5.17
C PHE A 188 -13.70 3.95 -5.02
N SER A 189 -12.90 3.01 -4.54
CA SER A 189 -11.46 3.14 -4.45
C SER A 189 -10.76 2.09 -5.30
N LEU A 190 -9.72 2.49 -6.00
CA LEU A 190 -8.79 1.61 -6.67
C LEU A 190 -7.57 1.45 -5.78
N VAL A 191 -7.15 0.22 -5.56
CA VAL A 191 -6.00 -0.11 -4.72
C VAL A 191 -5.07 -1.02 -5.50
N GLU A 192 -3.78 -0.75 -5.42
CA GLU A 192 -2.72 -1.65 -5.85
C GLU A 192 -1.82 -1.97 -4.67
N ILE A 193 -1.56 -3.25 -4.46
CA ILE A 193 -0.70 -3.75 -3.39
C ILE A 193 0.42 -4.56 -4.03
N GLN A 194 1.66 -4.18 -3.74
CA GLN A 194 2.86 -4.95 -4.09
C GLN A 194 3.51 -5.41 -2.78
N LEU A 195 3.47 -6.72 -2.53
CA LEU A 195 4.07 -7.34 -1.37
C LEU A 195 5.46 -7.89 -1.71
N PRO A 196 6.38 -7.94 -0.75
CA PRO A 196 7.70 -8.53 -0.96
C PRO A 196 7.57 -10.02 -1.25
N THR A 197 8.39 -10.51 -2.18
CA THR A 197 8.56 -11.94 -2.43
C THR A 197 9.42 -12.55 -1.30
N GLY A 198 9.02 -13.69 -0.74
CA GLY A 198 9.81 -14.40 0.28
C GLY A 198 9.19 -14.46 1.69
N LEU A 199 7.97 -13.99 1.89
CA LEU A 199 7.25 -14.13 3.18
C LEU A 199 6.59 -15.51 3.37
N GLU A 200 6.51 -16.33 2.32
CA GLU A 200 5.79 -17.63 2.38
C GLU A 200 6.56 -18.77 3.05
N GLU A 201 7.87 -18.66 3.25
CA GLU A 201 8.67 -19.77 3.80
C GLU A 201 8.66 -19.90 5.34
N SER A 202 8.12 -18.93 6.07
CA SER A 202 8.23 -18.95 7.54
C SER A 202 7.04 -19.60 8.27
N SER A 203 5.92 -19.88 7.60
CA SER A 203 4.72 -20.44 8.27
C SER A 203 4.55 -21.96 8.14
N SER A 204 5.41 -22.67 7.39
CA SER A 204 5.29 -24.12 7.18
C SER A 204 6.22 -25.00 8.02
N LYS A 205 6.96 -24.43 8.98
CA LYS A 205 7.94 -25.17 9.82
C LYS A 205 7.63 -25.19 11.33
N THR A 206 6.37 -25.37 11.69
CA THR A 206 6.06 -25.71 13.11
C THR A 206 4.91 -26.70 13.15
N SER A 207 5.20 -27.96 12.78
CA SER A 207 4.39 -29.13 13.11
C SER A 207 5.28 -30.37 12.98
N ASP A 208 6.07 -30.65 14.03
CA ASP A 208 6.52 -31.96 14.43
C ASP A 208 6.62 -31.97 15.97
#